data_5912b0a288770dc514b26ea8b4931499
#
_entry.id   5912b0a288770dc514b26ea8b4931499
#
_cell.length_a   1.000
_cell.length_b   1.000
_cell.length_c   1.000
_cell.angle_alpha   90.00
_cell.angle_beta   90.00
_cell.angle_gamma   90.00
#
_symmetry.space_group_name_H-M   'P 1'
#
loop_
_entity.id
_entity.type
_entity.pdbx_description
1 polymer ?
#
loop_
_entity_poly.entity_id
_entity_poly.type
_entity_poly.pdbx_seq_one_letter_code
_entity_poly.pdbx_strand_id
1 'polypeptide(L)'
;MKNSLIYSFFLKPVFLDLKQHFKISFLPPLLIYLAAGVSSITGIVGIFFIKDYLNISAAFLAGLGFWAGIPWALKMPLGHMVDLIWNKKNILIYIGAALISISLLIMYFLISNTDLMVQYMSAEKWFVLSVILSPIGYVLQDVVADAMTVEAVPEVDRNK
;
A
#
# COMPACT_ATOMS: atom_id res chain seq x y z
N MET A 1 -24.81 25.70 13.63
CA MET A 1 -24.14 25.71 14.95
C MET A 1 -23.45 24.38 15.35
N LYS A 2 -23.91 23.19 14.92
CA LYS A 2 -23.31 21.89 15.29
C LYS A 2 -21.92 21.64 14.70
N ASN A 3 -21.62 22.15 13.50
CA ASN A 3 -20.33 21.95 12.82
C ASN A 3 -19.16 22.76 13.42
N SER A 4 -19.46 23.89 14.11
CA SER A 4 -18.43 24.72 14.74
C SER A 4 -17.86 24.07 16.01
N LEU A 5 -18.68 23.27 16.73
CA LEU A 5 -18.27 22.57 17.95
C LEU A 5 -17.31 21.42 17.67
N ILE A 6 -17.58 20.64 16.60
CA ILE A 6 -16.69 19.54 16.16
C ILE A 6 -15.35 20.12 15.69
N TYR A 7 -15.38 21.20 14.93
CA TYR A 7 -14.16 21.87 14.47
C TYR A 7 -13.34 22.43 15.62
N SER A 8 -13.96 23.11 16.58
CA SER A 8 -13.25 23.73 17.69
C SER A 8 -12.74 22.74 18.74
N PHE A 9 -13.46 21.63 18.93
CA PHE A 9 -13.15 20.66 19.98
C PHE A 9 -12.21 19.54 19.53
N PHE A 10 -12.35 19.05 18.29
CA PHE A 10 -11.55 17.95 17.77
C PHE A 10 -10.49 18.38 16.76
N LEU A 11 -10.86 19.16 15.75
CA LEU A 11 -9.96 19.45 14.63
C LEU A 11 -8.92 20.51 14.98
N LYS A 12 -9.31 21.57 15.71
CA LYS A 12 -8.40 22.66 16.04
C LYS A 12 -7.21 22.23 16.91
N PRO A 13 -7.37 21.46 18.02
CA PRO A 13 -6.23 20.98 18.78
C PRO A 13 -5.34 20.02 17.99
N VAL A 14 -5.94 19.12 17.17
CA VAL A 14 -5.17 18.18 16.33
C VAL A 14 -4.32 18.94 15.30
N PHE A 15 -4.88 19.95 14.62
CA PHE A 15 -4.13 20.75 13.65
C PHE A 15 -3.05 21.63 14.28
N LEU A 16 -3.29 22.17 15.49
CA LEU A 16 -2.30 22.96 16.20
C LEU A 16 -1.14 22.09 16.69
N ASP A 17 -1.44 20.91 17.19
CA ASP A 17 -0.45 19.93 17.65
C ASP A 17 0.39 19.40 16.48
N LEU A 18 -0.25 19.07 15.37
CA LEU A 18 0.43 18.70 14.11
C LEU A 18 1.40 19.80 13.65
N LYS A 19 0.98 21.07 13.69
CA LYS A 19 1.82 22.20 13.25
C LYS A 19 3.05 22.40 14.14
N GLN A 20 2.93 22.14 15.44
CA GLN A 20 4.04 22.29 16.39
C GLN A 20 5.03 21.12 16.34
N HIS A 21 4.56 19.90 16.08
CA HIS A 21 5.38 18.68 16.15
C HIS A 21 5.73 18.09 14.77
N PHE A 22 5.20 18.66 13.66
CA PHE A 22 5.50 18.18 12.33
C PHE A 22 6.98 18.39 11.97
N LYS A 23 7.69 17.28 11.79
CA LYS A 23 9.07 17.27 11.30
C LYS A 23 9.06 16.80 9.84
N ILE A 24 9.95 17.33 9.03
CA ILE A 24 10.08 16.96 7.62
C ILE A 24 10.40 15.46 7.44
N SER A 25 11.00 14.84 8.46
CA SER A 25 11.28 13.40 8.51
C SER A 25 10.02 12.52 8.53
N PHE A 26 8.85 13.07 8.89
CA PHE A 26 7.57 12.35 8.83
C PHE A 26 6.94 12.33 7.43
N LEU A 27 7.46 13.16 6.51
CA LEU A 27 6.88 13.29 5.17
C LEU A 27 6.95 11.98 4.36
N PRO A 28 8.08 11.25 4.29
CA PRO A 28 8.15 10.01 3.51
C PRO A 28 7.16 8.94 3.99
N PRO A 29 7.07 8.56 5.28
CA PRO A 29 6.06 7.60 5.74
C PRO A 29 4.63 8.12 5.52
N LEU A 30 4.36 9.41 5.73
CA LEU A 30 3.04 10.00 5.47
C LEU A 30 2.61 9.80 4.00
N LEU A 31 3.50 10.05 3.05
CA LEU A 31 3.22 9.86 1.63
C LEU A 31 2.98 8.39 1.27
N ILE A 32 3.73 7.46 1.88
CA ILE A 32 3.54 6.02 1.68
C ILE A 32 2.15 5.59 2.17
N TYR A 33 1.75 5.99 3.38
CA TYR A 33 0.43 5.65 3.92
C TYR A 33 -0.73 6.31 3.16
N LEU A 34 -0.54 7.54 2.71
CA LEU A 34 -1.54 8.22 1.89
C LEU A 34 -1.73 7.51 0.55
N ALA A 35 -0.63 7.15 -0.10
CA ALA A 35 -0.67 6.38 -1.35
C ALA A 35 -1.34 5.00 -1.14
N ALA A 36 -1.02 4.30 -0.05
CA ALA A 36 -1.65 3.03 0.31
C ALA A 36 -3.16 3.17 0.53
N GLY A 37 -3.59 4.24 1.22
CA GLY A 37 -5.02 4.53 1.45
C GLY A 37 -5.78 4.76 0.14
N VAL A 38 -5.24 5.58 -0.76
CA VAL A 38 -5.84 5.82 -2.09
C VAL A 38 -5.90 4.52 -2.91
N SER A 39 -4.83 3.74 -2.90
CA SER A 39 -4.78 2.46 -3.62
C SER A 39 -5.77 1.43 -3.09
N SER A 40 -6.06 1.42 -1.79
CA SER A 40 -7.07 0.54 -1.20
C SER A 40 -8.47 0.81 -1.76
N ILE A 41 -8.83 2.09 -1.93
CA ILE A 41 -10.13 2.46 -2.52
C ILE A 41 -10.21 2.01 -3.98
N THR A 42 -9.18 2.29 -4.77
CA THR A 42 -9.12 1.88 -6.17
C THR A 42 -9.09 0.37 -6.33
N GLY A 43 -8.45 -0.35 -5.40
CA GLY A 43 -8.43 -1.82 -5.36
C GLY A 43 -9.81 -2.43 -5.18
N ILE A 44 -10.63 -1.90 -4.28
CA ILE A 44 -12.02 -2.38 -4.07
C ILE A 44 -12.83 -2.21 -5.35
N VAL A 45 -12.83 -1.01 -5.94
CA VAL A 45 -13.56 -0.73 -7.18
C VAL A 45 -13.04 -1.61 -8.32
N GLY A 46 -11.72 -1.77 -8.42
CA GLY A 46 -11.06 -2.60 -9.44
C GLY A 46 -11.48 -4.06 -9.36
N ILE A 47 -11.58 -4.65 -8.15
CA ILE A 47 -12.02 -6.04 -7.98
C ILE A 47 -13.44 -6.26 -8.50
N PHE A 48 -14.38 -5.38 -8.19
CA PHE A 48 -15.76 -5.48 -8.68
C PHE A 48 -15.83 -5.31 -10.20
N PHE A 49 -15.14 -4.32 -10.75
CA PHE A 49 -15.09 -4.08 -12.19
C PHE A 49 -14.49 -5.28 -12.94
N ILE A 50 -13.36 -5.78 -12.49
CA ILE A 50 -12.68 -6.92 -13.12
C ILE A 50 -13.48 -8.21 -13.00
N LYS A 51 -14.17 -8.42 -11.87
CA LYS A 51 -15.07 -9.56 -11.67
C LYS A 51 -16.13 -9.61 -12.78
N ASP A 52 -16.78 -8.48 -13.04
CA ASP A 52 -17.85 -8.39 -14.04
C ASP A 52 -17.28 -8.46 -15.47
N TYR A 53 -16.13 -7.82 -15.72
CA TYR A 53 -15.47 -7.80 -17.02
C TYR A 53 -14.91 -9.18 -17.46
N LEU A 54 -14.28 -9.90 -16.53
CA LEU A 54 -13.66 -11.20 -16.78
C LEU A 54 -14.58 -12.39 -16.42
N ASN A 55 -15.80 -12.15 -15.93
CA ASN A 55 -16.73 -13.18 -15.44
C ASN A 55 -16.11 -14.14 -14.41
N ILE A 56 -15.27 -13.61 -13.51
CA ILE A 56 -14.55 -14.39 -12.50
C ILE A 56 -15.47 -14.74 -11.34
N SER A 57 -15.42 -16.00 -10.87
CA SER A 57 -16.23 -16.45 -9.76
C SER A 57 -15.82 -15.79 -8.43
N ALA A 58 -16.78 -15.56 -7.53
CA ALA A 58 -16.50 -15.04 -6.17
C ALA A 58 -15.58 -15.96 -5.37
N ALA A 59 -15.68 -17.28 -5.54
CA ALA A 59 -14.80 -18.26 -4.92
C ALA A 59 -13.36 -18.12 -5.36
N PHE A 60 -13.11 -17.89 -6.65
CA PHE A 60 -11.76 -17.62 -7.17
C PHE A 60 -11.18 -16.34 -6.58
N LEU A 61 -11.97 -15.26 -6.53
CA LEU A 61 -11.53 -13.97 -5.94
C LEU A 61 -11.21 -14.10 -4.46
N ALA A 62 -12.01 -14.86 -3.71
CA ALA A 62 -11.74 -15.13 -2.30
C ALA A 62 -10.42 -15.91 -2.10
N GLY A 63 -10.17 -16.94 -2.91
CA GLY A 63 -8.90 -17.68 -2.92
C GLY A 63 -7.72 -16.78 -3.28
N LEU A 64 -7.88 -15.93 -4.29
CA LEU A 64 -6.85 -14.97 -4.68
C LEU A 64 -6.55 -13.96 -3.57
N GLY A 65 -7.58 -13.47 -2.88
CA GLY A 65 -7.45 -12.58 -1.71
C GLY A 65 -6.65 -13.22 -0.58
N PHE A 66 -6.83 -14.52 -0.34
CA PHE A 66 -6.03 -15.27 0.62
C PHE A 66 -4.54 -15.25 0.24
N TRP A 67 -4.19 -15.59 -0.99
CA TRP A 67 -2.81 -15.57 -1.46
C TRP A 67 -2.19 -14.18 -1.46
N ALA A 68 -2.95 -13.16 -1.86
CA ALA A 68 -2.54 -11.76 -1.80
C ALA A 68 -2.33 -11.25 -0.35
N GLY A 69 -2.94 -11.91 0.64
CA GLY A 69 -2.75 -11.61 2.06
C GLY A 69 -1.46 -12.16 2.66
N ILE A 70 -0.84 -13.18 2.04
CA ILE A 70 0.38 -13.81 2.60
C ILE A 70 1.54 -12.82 2.80
N PRO A 71 1.85 -11.88 1.88
CA PRO A 71 2.90 -10.89 2.12
C PRO A 71 2.70 -10.09 3.41
N TRP A 72 1.45 -9.78 3.76
CA TRP A 72 1.11 -9.07 4.99
C TRP A 72 1.37 -9.91 6.24
N ALA A 73 1.14 -11.22 6.18
CA ALA A 73 1.50 -12.14 7.27
C ALA A 73 3.02 -12.23 7.51
N LEU A 74 3.80 -11.99 6.46
CA LEU A 74 5.27 -11.98 6.54
C LEU A 74 5.84 -10.61 6.97
N LYS A 75 5.02 -9.64 7.35
CA LYS A 75 5.45 -8.30 7.75
C LYS A 75 6.47 -8.33 8.90
N MET A 76 6.26 -9.19 9.92
CA MET A 76 7.18 -9.28 11.06
C MET A 76 8.61 -9.75 10.67
N PRO A 77 8.81 -10.88 9.99
CA PRO A 77 10.15 -11.27 9.56
C PRO A 77 10.77 -10.28 8.56
N LEU A 78 9.97 -9.63 7.71
CA LEU A 78 10.44 -8.57 6.83
C LEU A 78 10.92 -7.34 7.61
N GLY A 79 10.25 -6.97 8.71
CA GLY A 79 10.70 -5.91 9.63
C GLY A 79 12.09 -6.17 10.16
N HIS A 80 12.34 -7.38 10.67
CA HIS A 80 13.66 -7.77 11.13
C HIS A 80 14.72 -7.71 10.01
N MET A 81 14.36 -8.11 8.79
CA MET A 81 15.26 -7.99 7.63
C MET A 81 15.57 -6.51 7.32
N VAL A 82 14.61 -5.61 7.43
CA VAL A 82 14.82 -4.16 7.24
C VAL A 82 15.81 -3.62 8.27
N ASP A 83 15.71 -4.03 9.52
CA ASP A 83 16.64 -3.63 10.58
C ASP A 83 18.09 -4.05 10.26
N LEU A 84 18.28 -5.26 9.72
CA LEU A 84 19.59 -5.76 9.32
C LEU A 84 20.22 -4.98 8.15
N ILE A 85 19.40 -4.47 7.23
CA ILE A 85 19.85 -3.75 6.04
C ILE A 85 19.51 -2.26 6.09
N TRP A 86 19.37 -1.69 7.29
CA TRP A 86 18.89 -0.32 7.51
C TRP A 86 19.54 0.74 6.63
N ASN A 87 20.87 0.65 6.45
CA ASN A 87 21.62 1.58 5.60
C ASN A 87 21.22 1.53 4.12
N LYS A 88 20.52 0.48 3.68
CA LYS A 88 20.06 0.26 2.30
C LYS A 88 18.53 0.24 2.18
N LYS A 89 17.80 0.71 3.18
CA LYS A 89 16.33 0.77 3.20
C LYS A 89 15.71 1.37 1.94
N ASN A 90 16.37 2.35 1.34
CA ASN A 90 15.89 2.99 0.12
C ASN A 90 15.71 1.99 -1.05
N ILE A 91 16.55 0.95 -1.11
CA ILE A 91 16.45 -0.08 -2.15
C ILE A 91 15.10 -0.80 -2.04
N LEU A 92 14.64 -1.12 -0.82
CA LEU A 92 13.34 -1.77 -0.60
C LEU A 92 12.18 -0.88 -1.03
N ILE A 93 12.27 0.43 -0.78
CA ILE A 93 11.27 1.40 -1.23
C ILE A 93 11.20 1.41 -2.76
N TYR A 94 12.35 1.47 -3.45
CA TYR A 94 12.38 1.45 -4.92
C TYR A 94 11.88 0.13 -5.50
N ILE A 95 12.26 -1.01 -4.92
CA ILE A 95 11.76 -2.32 -5.35
C ILE A 95 10.24 -2.37 -5.15
N GLY A 96 9.74 -1.95 -3.98
CA GLY A 96 8.31 -1.89 -3.71
C GLY A 96 7.56 -1.01 -4.70
N ALA A 97 8.08 0.20 -4.98
CA ALA A 97 7.50 1.11 -5.96
C ALA A 97 7.49 0.51 -7.38
N ALA A 98 8.57 -0.16 -7.78
CA ALA A 98 8.66 -0.82 -9.07
C ALA A 98 7.63 -1.96 -9.21
N LEU A 99 7.46 -2.80 -8.18
CA LEU A 99 6.47 -3.89 -8.17
C LEU A 99 5.03 -3.34 -8.27
N ILE A 100 4.71 -2.30 -7.51
CA ILE A 100 3.40 -1.64 -7.58
C ILE A 100 3.18 -1.04 -8.98
N SER A 101 4.17 -0.35 -9.53
CA SER A 101 4.08 0.26 -10.86
C SER A 101 3.89 -0.79 -11.96
N ILE A 102 4.61 -1.91 -11.90
CA ILE A 102 4.45 -3.04 -12.84
C ILE A 102 3.05 -3.63 -12.72
N SER A 103 2.55 -3.83 -11.50
CA SER A 103 1.19 -4.31 -11.25
C SER A 103 0.15 -3.40 -11.91
N LEU A 104 0.26 -2.08 -11.71
CA LEU A 104 -0.65 -1.09 -12.31
C LEU A 104 -0.56 -1.06 -13.83
N LEU A 105 0.65 -1.19 -14.40
CA LEU A 105 0.83 -1.27 -15.85
C LEU A 105 0.20 -2.54 -16.43
N ILE A 106 0.35 -3.70 -15.78
CA ILE A 106 -0.32 -4.93 -16.18
C ILE A 106 -1.82 -4.72 -16.20
N MET A 107 -2.41 -4.12 -15.16
CA MET A 107 -3.85 -3.84 -15.10
C MET A 107 -4.29 -2.86 -16.19
N TYR A 108 -3.51 -1.80 -16.41
CA TYR A 108 -3.79 -0.84 -17.48
C TYR A 108 -3.83 -1.51 -18.85
N PHE A 109 -2.80 -2.30 -19.21
CA PHE A 109 -2.75 -2.99 -20.48
C PHE A 109 -3.83 -4.08 -20.60
N LEU A 110 -4.14 -4.77 -19.51
CA LEU A 110 -5.19 -5.78 -19.49
C LEU A 110 -6.57 -5.19 -19.85
N ILE A 111 -6.83 -3.94 -19.43
CA ILE A 111 -8.10 -3.25 -19.70
C ILE A 111 -8.08 -2.58 -21.09
N SER A 112 -6.96 -1.90 -21.43
CA SER A 112 -6.90 -1.10 -22.66
C SER A 112 -6.56 -1.88 -23.93
N ASN A 113 -5.82 -2.99 -23.80
CA ASN A 113 -5.34 -3.81 -24.92
C ASN A 113 -5.49 -5.30 -24.64
N THR A 114 -6.68 -5.71 -24.22
CA THR A 114 -6.99 -7.10 -23.84
C THR A 114 -6.58 -8.11 -24.91
N ASP A 115 -6.89 -7.83 -26.18
CA ASP A 115 -6.63 -8.74 -27.31
C ASP A 115 -5.12 -9.02 -27.48
N LEU A 116 -4.27 -8.03 -27.28
CA LEU A 116 -2.82 -8.21 -27.35
C LEU A 116 -2.30 -8.99 -26.13
N MET A 117 -2.81 -8.69 -24.95
CA MET A 117 -2.37 -9.35 -23.72
C MET A 117 -2.75 -10.84 -23.71
N VAL A 118 -3.93 -11.17 -24.20
CA VAL A 118 -4.43 -12.56 -24.26
C VAL A 118 -3.64 -13.43 -25.25
N GLN A 119 -2.97 -12.86 -26.24
CA GLN A 119 -2.08 -13.62 -27.13
C GLN A 119 -0.88 -14.25 -26.40
N TYR A 120 -0.40 -13.62 -25.32
CA TYR A 120 0.74 -14.12 -24.55
C TYR A 120 0.32 -15.00 -23.36
N MET A 121 -0.74 -14.63 -22.68
CA MET A 121 -1.24 -15.34 -21.50
C MET A 121 -2.70 -14.99 -21.24
N SER A 122 -3.49 -15.92 -20.68
CA SER A 122 -4.92 -15.66 -20.39
C SER A 122 -5.11 -14.43 -19.50
N ALA A 123 -6.21 -13.71 -19.71
CA ALA A 123 -6.55 -12.50 -18.94
C ALA A 123 -6.57 -12.76 -17.43
N GLU A 124 -7.09 -13.93 -17.00
CA GLU A 124 -7.10 -14.34 -15.59
C GLU A 124 -5.69 -14.43 -14.99
N LYS A 125 -4.74 -14.99 -15.71
CA LYS A 125 -3.35 -15.12 -15.23
C LYS A 125 -2.67 -13.76 -15.13
N TRP A 126 -2.89 -12.85 -16.06
CA TRP A 126 -2.42 -11.47 -15.97
C TRP A 126 -3.00 -10.75 -14.76
N PHE A 127 -4.30 -10.96 -14.52
CA PHE A 127 -4.97 -10.41 -13.35
C PHE A 127 -4.37 -10.95 -12.04
N VAL A 128 -4.20 -12.28 -11.94
CA VAL A 128 -3.58 -12.93 -10.77
C VAL A 128 -2.19 -12.38 -10.52
N LEU A 129 -1.37 -12.27 -11.56
CA LEU A 129 -0.01 -11.73 -11.45
C LEU A 129 -0.02 -10.30 -10.89
N SER A 130 -0.88 -9.44 -11.41
CA SER A 130 -1.04 -8.07 -10.93
C SER A 130 -1.46 -8.04 -9.45
N VAL A 131 -2.50 -8.80 -9.08
CA VAL A 131 -3.02 -8.83 -7.70
C VAL A 131 -2.03 -9.38 -6.69
N ILE A 132 -1.09 -10.23 -7.07
CA ILE A 132 -0.04 -10.76 -6.17
C ILE A 132 1.14 -9.78 -6.08
N LEU A 133 1.57 -9.16 -7.18
CA LEU A 133 2.70 -8.24 -7.22
C LEU A 133 2.47 -7.00 -6.34
N SER A 134 1.27 -6.44 -6.37
CA SER A 134 0.93 -5.22 -5.65
C SER A 134 1.11 -5.33 -4.13
N PRO A 135 0.55 -6.33 -3.42
CA PRO A 135 0.75 -6.49 -1.99
C PRO A 135 2.21 -6.72 -1.59
N ILE A 136 2.99 -7.42 -2.40
CA ILE A 136 4.43 -7.59 -2.14
C ILE A 136 5.12 -6.23 -2.12
N GLY A 137 4.84 -5.41 -3.14
CA GLY A 137 5.40 -4.04 -3.22
C GLY A 137 4.97 -3.18 -2.05
N TYR A 138 3.69 -3.22 -1.67
CA TYR A 138 3.17 -2.45 -0.53
C TYR A 138 3.80 -2.87 0.79
N VAL A 139 3.89 -4.16 1.08
CA VAL A 139 4.47 -4.65 2.34
C VAL A 139 5.93 -4.24 2.48
N LEU A 140 6.72 -4.27 1.39
CA LEU A 140 8.10 -3.79 1.43
C LEU A 140 8.20 -2.30 1.79
N GLN A 141 7.34 -1.46 1.22
CA GLN A 141 7.31 -0.03 1.55
C GLN A 141 6.80 0.24 2.96
N ASP A 142 5.74 -0.47 3.36
CA ASP A 142 5.08 -0.30 4.64
C ASP A 142 5.99 -0.66 5.82
N VAL A 143 6.74 -1.76 5.72
CA VAL A 143 7.71 -2.15 6.74
C VAL A 143 8.82 -1.10 6.90
N VAL A 144 9.30 -0.51 5.79
CA VAL A 144 10.29 0.57 5.86
C VAL A 144 9.67 1.83 6.44
N ALA A 145 8.42 2.16 6.08
CA ALA A 145 7.72 3.33 6.62
C ALA A 145 7.51 3.22 8.14
N ASP A 146 7.11 2.04 8.63
CA ASP A 146 6.96 1.77 10.06
C ASP A 146 8.28 1.99 10.80
N ALA A 147 9.37 1.40 10.30
CA ALA A 147 10.70 1.52 10.88
C ALA A 147 11.19 3.00 10.89
N MET A 148 10.96 3.74 9.80
CA MET A 148 11.29 5.17 9.72
C MET A 148 10.46 6.01 10.71
N THR A 149 9.22 5.64 10.96
CA THR A 149 8.35 6.33 11.91
C THR A 149 8.88 6.18 13.33
N VAL A 150 9.32 4.96 13.70
CA VAL A 150 9.94 4.71 15.01
C VAL A 150 11.26 5.48 15.17
N GLU A 151 12.11 5.53 14.13
CA GLU A 151 13.37 6.26 14.16
C GLU A 151 13.16 7.78 14.30
N ALA A 152 12.10 8.31 13.70
CA ALA A 152 11.80 9.74 13.74
C ALA A 152 11.37 10.24 15.13
N VAL A 153 10.97 9.35 16.05
CA VAL A 153 10.61 9.68 17.44
C VAL A 153 11.88 9.65 18.31
N PRO A 154 12.20 10.71 19.07
CA PRO A 154 13.31 10.73 20.00
C PRO A 154 13.20 9.59 21.03
N GLU A 155 14.34 9.01 21.44
CA GLU A 155 14.37 7.89 22.40
C GLU A 155 13.65 8.20 23.72
N VAL A 156 13.73 9.46 24.20
CA VAL A 156 13.06 9.95 25.42
C VAL A 156 11.53 9.86 25.32
N ASP A 157 10.98 9.94 24.14
CA ASP A 157 9.52 9.96 23.90
C ASP A 157 8.98 8.58 23.47
N ARG A 158 9.84 7.60 23.16
CA ARG A 158 9.42 6.24 22.74
C ARG A 158 8.79 5.42 23.87
N ASN A 159 9.02 5.80 25.13
CA ASN A 159 8.55 5.07 26.32
C ASN A 159 7.43 5.79 27.07
N LYS A 160 6.84 6.83 26.49
CA LYS A 160 5.66 7.53 27.02
C LYS A 160 4.41 7.11 26.26
#